data_f150b0e895fab2d888c8748aa5cea0d5
#
_entry.id   f150b0e895fab2d888c8748aa5cea0d5
#
_cell.length_a   1.000
_cell.length_b   1.000
_cell.length_c   1.000
_cell.angle_alpha   90.00
_cell.angle_beta   90.00
_cell.angle_gamma   90.00
#
_symmetry.space_group_name_H-M   'P 1'
#
loop_
_entity.id
_entity.type
_entity.pdbx_description
1 polymer ?
#
loop_
_entity_poly.entity_id
_entity_poly.type
_entity_poly.pdbx_seq_one_letter_code
_entity_poly.pdbx_strand_id
1 'polypeptide(L)'
;MYSNINLFKIETNHVVPARGKVLISEPFLCDHMFGRSVILLVDHTHDGTMGLVLNKPLPLFLNDVLKDFDCPENIPIYKGGPLSTDTLFYLHTLKGITRALPIGKGFYLNGDFEAIKDYIMQGNPVKGRIRFFL
;
A
#
# COMPACT_ATOMS: atom_id res chain seq x y z
N MET A 1 7.54 11.90 -1.83
CA MET A 1 6.81 11.67 -3.08
C MET A 1 5.65 12.64 -3.24
N TYR A 2 4.76 12.71 -2.31
CA TYR A 2 3.62 13.63 -2.36
C TYR A 2 3.84 14.81 -1.43
N SER A 3 4.90 15.58 -1.72
CA SER A 3 5.23 16.73 -0.89
C SER A 3 4.23 17.87 -1.06
N ASN A 4 3.57 17.93 -2.21
CA ASN A 4 2.58 18.97 -2.49
C ASN A 4 1.20 18.50 -2.06
N ILE A 5 0.87 18.75 -0.81
CA ILE A 5 -0.39 18.30 -0.22
C ILE A 5 -1.58 19.18 -0.59
N ASN A 6 -1.36 20.26 -1.37
CA ASN A 6 -2.47 21.09 -1.83
C ASN A 6 -3.43 20.34 -2.72
N LEU A 7 -2.99 19.26 -3.34
CA LEU A 7 -3.85 18.39 -4.14
C LEU A 7 -5.00 17.80 -3.33
N PHE A 8 -4.85 17.69 -2.03
CA PHE A 8 -5.83 17.01 -1.18
C PHE A 8 -6.55 17.96 -0.22
N LYS A 9 -6.32 19.22 -0.32
CA LYS A 9 -6.97 20.26 0.51
C LYS A 9 -6.88 19.96 2.00
N ILE A 10 -5.73 19.51 2.44
CA ILE A 10 -5.50 19.15 3.84
C ILE A 10 -5.72 20.34 4.77
N GLU A 11 -5.48 21.54 4.26
CA GLU A 11 -5.64 22.77 5.03
C GLU A 11 -7.05 22.96 5.60
N THR A 12 -8.06 22.26 5.03
CA THR A 12 -9.43 22.40 5.51
C THR A 12 -9.74 21.53 6.71
N ASN A 13 -8.96 20.48 6.96
CA ASN A 13 -9.22 19.58 8.07
C ASN A 13 -8.18 19.61 9.17
N HIS A 14 -7.14 20.42 9.01
CA HIS A 14 -6.11 20.68 10.03
C HIS A 14 -5.37 19.44 10.53
N VAL A 15 -5.32 18.36 9.74
CA VAL A 15 -4.60 17.16 10.11
C VAL A 15 -3.15 17.28 9.69
N VAL A 16 -2.23 17.08 10.63
CA VAL A 16 -0.80 17.05 10.33
C VAL A 16 -0.45 15.73 9.68
N PRO A 17 0.23 15.73 8.52
CA PRO A 17 0.67 14.49 7.89
C PRO A 17 1.60 13.70 8.82
N ALA A 18 1.37 12.41 8.92
CA ALA A 18 2.18 11.52 9.74
C ALA A 18 2.02 10.09 9.24
N ARG A 19 3.00 9.24 9.54
CA ARG A 19 2.92 7.82 9.22
C ARG A 19 1.63 7.22 9.80
N GLY A 20 0.94 6.43 8.98
CA GLY A 20 -0.31 5.80 9.38
C GLY A 20 -1.56 6.64 9.15
N LYS A 21 -1.41 7.90 8.78
CA LYS A 21 -2.54 8.75 8.42
C LYS A 21 -3.00 8.43 7.00
N VAL A 22 -4.28 8.66 6.74
CA VAL A 22 -4.88 8.42 5.44
C VAL A 22 -5.33 9.72 4.83
N LEU A 23 -4.98 9.94 3.57
CA LEU A 23 -5.44 11.05 2.77
C LEU A 23 -6.48 10.54 1.79
N ILE A 24 -7.57 11.30 1.64
CA ILE A 24 -8.61 11.00 0.67
C ILE A 24 -8.66 12.16 -0.30
N SER A 25 -8.53 11.86 -1.59
CA SER A 25 -8.61 12.90 -2.62
C SER A 25 -10.01 13.46 -2.70
N GLU A 26 -10.11 14.73 -3.13
CA GLU A 26 -11.42 15.32 -3.37
C GLU A 26 -12.17 14.56 -4.46
N PRO A 27 -13.50 14.42 -4.33
CA PRO A 27 -14.30 13.72 -5.34
C PRO A 27 -14.19 14.29 -6.74
N PHE A 28 -13.91 15.60 -6.86
CA PHE A 28 -13.85 16.30 -8.14
C PHE A 28 -12.44 16.60 -8.60
N LEU A 29 -11.43 16.01 -7.97
CA LEU A 29 -10.05 16.17 -8.41
C LEU A 29 -9.88 15.54 -9.80
N CYS A 30 -9.50 16.35 -10.77
CA CYS A 30 -9.34 15.91 -12.17
C CYS A 30 -7.90 15.44 -12.42
N ASP A 31 -7.44 14.46 -11.66
CA ASP A 31 -6.10 13.91 -11.81
C ASP A 31 -6.19 12.42 -12.05
N HIS A 32 -5.54 11.92 -13.10
CA HIS A 32 -5.57 10.50 -13.44
C HIS A 32 -4.97 9.63 -12.36
N MET A 33 -3.95 10.12 -11.67
CA MET A 33 -3.22 9.33 -10.68
C MET A 33 -3.89 9.36 -9.32
N PHE A 34 -4.45 10.50 -8.94
CA PHE A 34 -4.90 10.73 -7.56
C PHE A 34 -6.41 10.94 -7.42
N GLY A 35 -7.14 11.03 -8.54
CA GLY A 35 -8.59 11.16 -8.49
C GLY A 35 -9.22 9.97 -7.78
N ARG A 36 -10.09 10.24 -6.82
CA ARG A 36 -10.78 9.21 -6.04
C ARG A 36 -9.81 8.23 -5.38
N SER A 37 -8.69 8.73 -4.88
CA SER A 37 -7.66 7.89 -4.26
C SER A 37 -7.76 7.92 -2.75
N VAL A 38 -7.44 6.77 -2.15
CA VAL A 38 -7.19 6.64 -0.73
C VAL A 38 -5.70 6.37 -0.57
N ILE A 39 -5.00 7.24 0.12
CA ILE A 39 -3.54 7.19 0.23
C ILE A 39 -3.16 7.02 1.69
N LEU A 40 -2.39 5.97 1.98
CA LEU A 40 -1.82 5.74 3.30
C LEU A 40 -0.43 6.37 3.35
N LEU A 41 -0.19 7.23 4.33
CA LEU A 41 1.14 7.79 4.53
C LEU A 41 2.01 6.76 5.23
N VAL A 42 3.04 6.28 4.53
CA VAL A 42 3.93 5.23 5.04
C VAL A 42 5.20 5.80 5.63
N ASP A 43 5.55 7.03 5.26
CA ASP A 43 6.67 7.74 5.84
C ASP A 43 6.43 9.24 5.73
N HIS A 44 6.86 9.98 6.75
CA HIS A 44 6.75 11.42 6.76
C HIS A 44 7.93 12.00 7.53
N THR A 45 8.80 12.70 6.80
CA THR A 45 9.96 13.39 7.36
C THR A 45 9.98 14.82 6.85
N HIS A 46 10.92 15.62 7.36
CA HIS A 46 11.09 16.98 6.84
C HIS A 46 11.59 17.00 5.39
N ASP A 47 12.10 15.88 4.88
CA ASP A 47 12.54 15.76 3.49
C ASP A 47 11.40 15.43 2.53
N GLY A 48 10.24 15.07 3.05
CA GLY A 48 9.09 14.77 2.22
C GLY A 48 8.17 13.73 2.84
N THR A 49 7.14 13.41 2.11
CA THR A 49 6.11 12.46 2.52
C THR A 49 5.97 11.38 1.45
N MET A 50 6.00 10.13 1.89
CA MET A 50 5.78 8.98 1.00
C MET A 50 4.42 8.38 1.28
N GLY A 51 3.63 8.22 0.24
CA GLY A 51 2.30 7.64 0.33
C GLY A 51 2.14 6.39 -0.53
N LEU A 52 1.22 5.54 -0.13
CA LEU A 52 0.86 4.34 -0.85
C LEU A 52 -0.62 4.43 -1.22
N VAL A 53 -0.91 4.43 -2.52
CA VAL A 53 -2.30 4.47 -2.99
C VAL A 53 -2.92 3.09 -2.75
N LEU A 54 -4.03 3.04 -2.03
CA LEU A 54 -4.58 1.77 -1.56
C LEU A 54 -5.62 1.14 -2.48
N ASN A 55 -6.28 1.94 -3.32
CA ASN A 55 -7.53 1.54 -3.94
C ASN A 55 -7.55 1.54 -5.47
N LYS A 56 -6.41 1.35 -6.10
CA LYS A 56 -6.31 1.33 -7.57
C LYS A 56 -5.88 -0.08 -8.02
N PRO A 57 -6.81 -1.00 -8.28
CA PRO A 57 -6.45 -2.34 -8.71
C PRO A 57 -5.83 -2.33 -10.11
N LEU A 58 -4.89 -3.23 -10.32
CA LEU A 58 -4.32 -3.51 -11.62
C LEU A 58 -4.99 -4.76 -12.20
N PRO A 59 -4.99 -4.93 -13.52
CA PRO A 59 -5.49 -6.15 -14.15
C PRO A 59 -4.47 -7.28 -14.06
N LEU A 60 -3.92 -7.51 -12.88
CA LEU A 60 -2.87 -8.49 -12.62
C LEU A 60 -3.15 -9.21 -11.31
N PHE A 61 -2.71 -10.46 -11.24
CA PHE A 61 -2.70 -11.23 -9.99
C PHE A 61 -1.27 -11.52 -9.56
N LEU A 62 -1.10 -11.89 -8.30
CA LEU A 62 0.22 -12.17 -7.75
C LEU A 62 0.97 -13.25 -8.55
N ASN A 63 0.25 -14.26 -9.05
CA ASN A 63 0.84 -15.30 -9.88
C ASN A 63 1.44 -14.76 -11.20
N ASP A 64 0.93 -13.63 -11.69
CA ASP A 64 1.43 -13.03 -12.92
C ASP A 64 2.79 -12.39 -12.75
N VAL A 65 3.13 -11.98 -11.54
CA VAL A 65 4.41 -11.30 -11.26
C VAL A 65 5.41 -12.20 -10.54
N LEU A 66 4.95 -13.22 -9.83
CA LEU A 66 5.80 -14.17 -9.11
C LEU A 66 5.70 -15.53 -9.81
N LYS A 67 6.63 -15.79 -10.72
CA LYS A 67 6.55 -16.99 -11.57
C LYS A 67 6.81 -18.28 -10.83
N ASP A 68 7.60 -18.25 -9.77
CA ASP A 68 7.96 -19.43 -9.00
C ASP A 68 7.07 -19.66 -7.79
N PHE A 69 5.99 -18.91 -7.68
CA PHE A 69 5.08 -19.01 -6.58
C PHE A 69 3.70 -19.44 -7.06
N ASP A 70 3.35 -20.67 -6.77
CA ASP A 70 2.06 -21.24 -7.15
C ASP A 70 1.03 -20.90 -6.07
N CYS A 71 0.42 -19.75 -6.23
CA CYS A 71 -0.53 -19.26 -5.26
C CYS A 71 -1.85 -20.01 -5.35
N PRO A 72 -2.42 -20.50 -4.24
CA PRO A 72 -3.65 -21.29 -4.26
C PRO A 72 -4.89 -20.50 -4.66
N GLU A 73 -4.83 -19.17 -4.64
CA GLU A 73 -5.95 -18.34 -5.07
C GLU A 73 -5.44 -17.16 -5.88
N ASN A 74 -6.36 -16.49 -6.59
CA ASN A 74 -6.02 -15.30 -7.36
C ASN A 74 -5.99 -14.09 -6.45
N ILE A 75 -4.79 -13.62 -6.13
CA ILE A 75 -4.59 -12.47 -5.26
C ILE A 75 -4.37 -11.24 -6.14
N PRO A 76 -5.26 -10.23 -6.08
CA PRO A 76 -5.12 -9.05 -6.91
C PRO A 76 -3.94 -8.18 -6.48
N ILE A 77 -3.38 -7.44 -7.45
CA ILE A 77 -2.32 -6.47 -7.20
C ILE A 77 -2.87 -5.08 -7.47
N TYR A 78 -2.46 -4.13 -6.65
CA TYR A 78 -2.88 -2.74 -6.74
C TYR A 78 -1.73 -1.88 -7.20
N LYS A 79 -2.03 -0.77 -7.84
CA LYS A 79 -1.03 0.23 -8.18
C LYS A 79 -0.79 1.12 -6.97
N GLY A 80 0.40 1.03 -6.39
CA GLY A 80 0.72 1.74 -5.15
C GLY A 80 1.07 3.22 -5.34
N GLY A 81 1.52 3.60 -6.52
CA GLY A 81 1.88 4.98 -6.80
C GLY A 81 2.47 5.13 -8.19
N PRO A 82 2.79 6.37 -8.60
CA PRO A 82 3.25 6.63 -9.96
C PRO A 82 4.73 6.36 -10.19
N LEU A 83 5.54 6.14 -9.15
CA LEU A 83 6.98 6.21 -9.28
C LEU A 83 7.65 4.90 -9.63
N SER A 84 7.28 3.78 -9.17
CA SER A 84 7.96 2.53 -9.46
C SER A 84 6.96 1.45 -9.76
N THR A 85 7.22 0.68 -10.83
CA THR A 85 6.36 -0.41 -11.23
C THR A 85 7.05 -1.76 -11.19
N ASP A 86 8.32 -1.79 -10.75
CA ASP A 86 9.13 -3.01 -10.74
C ASP A 86 9.39 -3.55 -9.34
N THR A 87 8.93 -2.88 -8.30
CA THR A 87 9.11 -3.31 -6.92
C THR A 87 7.76 -3.68 -6.32
N LEU A 88 7.70 -4.88 -5.78
CA LEU A 88 6.50 -5.37 -5.10
C LEU A 88 6.52 -4.91 -3.64
N PHE A 89 5.48 -4.22 -3.24
CA PHE A 89 5.25 -3.85 -1.85
C PHE A 89 4.05 -4.61 -1.30
N TYR A 90 4.04 -4.85 0.00
CA TYR A 90 2.90 -5.50 0.64
C TYR A 90 2.62 -4.88 2.00
N LEU A 91 1.35 -4.56 2.20
CA LEU A 91 0.82 -4.03 3.44
C LEU A 91 0.04 -5.15 4.12
N HIS A 92 0.32 -5.40 5.40
CA HIS A 92 -0.28 -6.54 6.08
C HIS A 92 -0.52 -6.28 7.56
N THR A 93 -1.27 -7.18 8.16
CA THR A 93 -1.58 -7.15 9.59
C THR A 93 -0.91 -8.28 10.37
N LEU A 94 0.03 -8.98 9.76
CA LEU A 94 0.67 -10.15 10.37
C LEU A 94 1.73 -9.72 11.37
N LYS A 95 1.57 -10.12 12.61
CA LYS A 95 2.55 -9.84 13.65
C LYS A 95 3.72 -10.81 13.55
N GLY A 96 4.90 -10.35 13.92
CA GLY A 96 6.08 -11.21 14.00
C GLY A 96 6.84 -11.40 12.68
N ILE A 97 6.45 -10.70 11.63
CA ILE A 97 7.22 -10.74 10.37
C ILE A 97 8.49 -9.91 10.56
N THR A 98 9.66 -10.56 10.41
CA THR A 98 10.93 -9.86 10.58
C THR A 98 11.11 -8.79 9.50
N ARG A 99 11.74 -7.70 9.88
CA ARG A 99 12.04 -6.55 9.01
C ARG A 99 10.80 -5.83 8.46
N ALA A 100 9.61 -6.14 8.99
CA ALA A 100 8.41 -5.38 8.63
C ALA A 100 8.44 -4.01 9.30
N LEU A 101 8.06 -2.99 8.54
CA LEU A 101 8.02 -1.61 9.05
C LEU A 101 6.65 -1.33 9.65
N PRO A 102 6.54 -1.02 10.94
CA PRO A 102 5.26 -0.64 11.52
C PRO A 102 4.79 0.70 10.93
N ILE A 103 3.56 0.71 10.41
CA ILE A 103 3.00 1.92 9.80
C ILE A 103 2.02 2.60 10.75
N GLY A 104 1.32 1.82 11.54
CA GLY A 104 0.34 2.32 12.48
C GLY A 104 -0.12 1.20 13.36
N LYS A 105 -1.26 1.36 13.99
CA LYS A 105 -1.79 0.32 14.87
C LYS A 105 -2.20 -0.90 14.06
N GLY A 106 -1.45 -1.98 14.16
CA GLY A 106 -1.78 -3.24 13.54
C GLY A 106 -1.46 -3.36 12.06
N PHE A 107 -0.76 -2.37 11.47
CA PHE A 107 -0.36 -2.41 10.07
C PHE A 107 1.14 -2.40 9.93
N TYR A 108 1.64 -3.19 8.99
CA TYR A 108 3.07 -3.33 8.72
C TYR A 108 3.31 -3.29 7.21
N LEU A 109 4.42 -2.73 6.81
CA LEU A 109 4.83 -2.67 5.41
C LEU A 109 6.03 -3.58 5.18
N ASN A 110 5.93 -4.44 4.18
CA ASN A 110 7.02 -5.34 3.74
C ASN A 110 7.48 -6.30 4.85
N GLY A 111 8.74 -6.66 4.84
CA GLY A 111 9.34 -7.62 5.74
C GLY A 111 9.75 -8.90 5.04
N ASP A 112 9.96 -9.97 5.78
CA ASP A 112 10.38 -11.25 5.24
C ASP A 112 9.33 -11.85 4.32
N PHE A 113 9.61 -11.83 3.03
CA PHE A 113 8.66 -12.30 2.02
C PHE A 113 8.44 -13.81 2.08
N GLU A 114 9.44 -14.58 2.50
CA GLU A 114 9.25 -16.03 2.65
C GLU A 114 8.19 -16.34 3.70
N ALA A 115 8.15 -15.59 4.78
CA ALA A 115 7.11 -15.75 5.80
C ALA A 115 5.72 -15.40 5.25
N ILE A 116 5.64 -14.39 4.39
CA ILE A 116 4.37 -14.02 3.74
C ILE A 116 3.91 -15.14 2.80
N LYS A 117 4.83 -15.70 2.01
CA LYS A 117 4.50 -16.82 1.13
C LYS A 117 4.05 -18.04 1.92
N ASP A 118 4.72 -18.35 3.00
CA ASP A 118 4.34 -19.50 3.86
C ASP A 118 2.93 -19.31 4.41
N TYR A 119 2.61 -18.11 4.86
CA TYR A 119 1.26 -17.80 5.35
C TYR A 119 0.20 -18.10 4.27
N ILE A 120 0.46 -17.68 3.05
CA ILE A 120 -0.47 -17.87 1.94
C ILE A 120 -0.59 -19.35 1.56
N MET A 121 0.54 -20.05 1.49
CA MET A 121 0.57 -21.46 1.11
C MET A 121 -0.10 -22.37 2.13
N GLN A 122 -0.16 -21.96 3.38
CA GLN A 122 -0.87 -22.71 4.41
C GLN A 122 -2.39 -22.56 4.33
N GLY A 123 -2.90 -21.77 3.36
CA GLY A 123 -4.32 -21.59 3.18
C GLY A 123 -4.93 -20.52 4.08
N ASN A 124 -4.13 -19.70 4.73
CA ASN A 124 -4.63 -18.65 5.59
C ASN A 124 -5.29 -17.53 4.77
N PRO A 125 -6.26 -16.81 5.34
CA PRO A 125 -6.97 -15.77 4.59
C PRO A 125 -6.06 -14.61 4.23
N VAL A 126 -6.13 -14.20 2.95
CA VAL A 126 -5.36 -13.06 2.43
C VAL A 126 -6.21 -11.81 2.42
N LYS A 127 -7.47 -11.90 1.99
CA LYS A 127 -8.36 -10.75 1.92
C LYS A 127 -8.55 -10.15 3.31
N GLY A 128 -8.30 -8.84 3.40
CA GLY A 128 -8.37 -8.14 4.68
C GLY A 128 -7.14 -8.29 5.55
N ARG A 129 -6.14 -9.07 5.12
CA ARG A 129 -4.92 -9.31 5.88
C ARG A 129 -3.67 -8.84 5.17
N ILE A 130 -3.60 -9.04 3.85
CA ILE A 130 -2.43 -8.66 3.04
C ILE A 130 -2.94 -8.03 1.75
N ARG A 131 -2.33 -6.91 1.34
CA ARG A 131 -2.57 -6.30 0.05
C ARG A 131 -1.24 -6.04 -0.63
N PHE A 132 -1.15 -6.43 -1.90
CA PHE A 132 0.08 -6.32 -2.69
C PHE A 132 -0.03 -5.14 -3.66
N PHE A 133 1.10 -4.46 -3.88
CA PHE A 133 1.20 -3.25 -4.69
C PHE A 133 2.42 -3.29 -5.60
N LEU A 134 2.24 -2.76 -6.79
CA LEU A 134 3.33 -2.43 -7.70
C LEU A 134 3.42 -0.96 -7.95
#